data_6c08e4a1f2d97a969d205a9330f90a06
#
_entry.id   6c08e4a1f2d97a969d205a9330f90a06
#
_cell.length_a   1.000
_cell.length_b   1.000
_cell.length_c   1.000
_cell.angle_alpha   90.00
_cell.angle_beta   90.00
_cell.angle_gamma   90.00
#
_symmetry.space_group_name_H-M   'P 1'
#
loop_
_entity.id
_entity.type
_entity.pdbx_description
1 polymer ?
#
loop_
_entity_poly.entity_id
_entity_poly.type
_entity_poly.pdbx_seq_one_letter_code
_entity_poly.pdbx_strand_id
1 'polypeptide(L)'
;AASDVYKRQALLSIQATELQLGVQLYFDETSYRLMFEALGQVLKAKGNRLAELREIFHGNQKAETFSFGFTRFPWLNNTQEEAVNKVMHAKDVAIVHGPPGTGKTTTLVEAIYETLHRENQVMVCAQSNMAVDWISEKLVDRGVPVLRIGNPTRVNDKMLAFTYERRFESHPDYPQLWSIRKAIRELYGRSRKGAERENIRQKINSLKDRATELEIRINEALFGEARVIACTLVSSANRILTGRKFSTLFIDEAAQALEPACWIAIRKADRVILAGDYCQLPPTIKCMEAARGGLDRTLMQEIADNKPDTVSLLKVQYRMNDEIMRFSSEWFYQGELKSAPEVKYRSILDYDTPIEWINTEGMECNEEFVGESFGRINKEEAALSISQLTNYINKIGKDRFLEERIDVGVISPYKAQVQYLRQLIKRDAFFKPYRHLITINTVDGFQGQERDVILISLVPVSYTHLT
;
A
#
# COMPACT_ATOMS: atom_id res chain seq x y z
N ALA A 1 -9.44 -17.70 14.81
CA ALA A 1 -9.70 -18.57 15.97
C ALA A 1 -9.58 -20.06 15.63
N ALA A 2 -10.21 -20.61 14.57
CA ALA A 2 -10.08 -22.03 14.21
C ALA A 2 -8.64 -22.42 13.78
N SER A 3 -7.96 -21.58 13.03
CA SER A 3 -6.55 -21.78 12.62
C SER A 3 -5.59 -21.87 13.82
N ASP A 4 -5.84 -21.11 14.88
CA ASP A 4 -4.97 -21.09 16.07
C ASP A 4 -5.18 -22.31 16.96
N VAL A 5 -6.38 -22.88 16.99
CA VAL A 5 -6.68 -24.12 17.71
C VAL A 5 -5.97 -25.32 17.05
N TYR A 6 -5.97 -25.39 15.70
CA TYR A 6 -5.24 -26.43 14.97
C TYR A 6 -3.72 -26.32 15.14
N LYS A 7 -3.17 -25.12 15.11
CA LYS A 7 -1.74 -24.88 15.37
C LYS A 7 -1.37 -25.27 16.81
N ARG A 8 -2.23 -24.98 17.78
CA ARG A 8 -2.00 -25.32 19.18
C ARG A 8 -2.08 -26.82 19.43
N GLN A 9 -3.04 -27.54 18.79
CA GLN A 9 -3.13 -28.98 18.85
C GLN A 9 -1.95 -29.69 18.18
N ALA A 10 -1.47 -29.17 17.03
CA ALA A 10 -0.27 -29.68 16.38
C ALA A 10 0.97 -29.50 17.26
N LEU A 11 1.14 -28.34 17.92
CA LEU A 11 2.22 -28.08 18.87
C LEU A 11 2.14 -29.01 20.09
N LEU A 12 0.96 -29.27 20.63
CA LEU A 12 0.76 -30.17 21.76
C LEU A 12 1.05 -31.63 21.39
N SER A 13 0.74 -32.07 20.16
CA SER A 13 1.08 -33.42 19.69
C SER A 13 2.58 -33.65 19.49
N ILE A 14 3.34 -32.56 19.18
CA ILE A 14 4.79 -32.60 19.03
C ILE A 14 5.49 -32.62 20.40
N GLN A 15 4.91 -32.02 21.44
CA GLN A 15 5.43 -32.06 22.81
C GLN A 15 5.46 -33.47 23.42
N ALA A 16 4.71 -34.43 22.86
CA ALA A 16 4.65 -35.83 23.33
C ALA A 16 5.84 -36.68 22.82
N THR A 17 6.70 -36.14 21.92
CA THR A 17 7.91 -36.78 21.43
C THR A 17 9.14 -36.13 22.05
N GLU A 18 10.13 -36.89 22.49
CA GLU A 18 11.38 -36.40 23.12
C GLU A 18 12.32 -35.57 22.21
N LEU A 19 11.76 -34.86 21.24
CA LEU A 19 12.48 -34.00 20.32
C LEU A 19 12.63 -32.60 20.93
N GLN A 20 13.85 -32.05 20.87
CA GLN A 20 14.08 -30.63 21.19
C GLN A 20 13.30 -29.77 20.21
N LEU A 21 12.28 -29.05 20.71
CA LEU A 21 11.47 -28.15 19.92
C LEU A 21 12.21 -26.82 19.76
N GLY A 22 12.42 -26.39 18.52
CA GLY A 22 12.93 -25.08 18.16
C GLY A 22 11.90 -24.29 17.37
N VAL A 23 11.96 -22.96 17.48
CA VAL A 23 11.20 -22.04 16.62
C VAL A 23 12.17 -21.45 15.61
N GLN A 24 11.99 -21.76 14.34
CA GLN A 24 12.73 -21.17 13.25
C GLN A 24 11.85 -20.13 12.56
N LEU A 25 12.41 -18.94 12.28
CA LEU A 25 11.77 -17.96 11.43
C LEU A 25 11.65 -18.56 10.01
N TYR A 26 10.43 -18.83 9.61
CA TYR A 26 10.14 -19.27 8.24
C TYR A 26 10.06 -18.06 7.32
N PHE A 27 10.82 -18.11 6.23
CA PHE A 27 10.76 -17.09 5.19
C PHE A 27 9.61 -17.44 4.24
N ASP A 28 8.64 -16.53 4.09
CA ASP A 28 7.57 -16.70 3.09
C ASP A 28 8.10 -16.40 1.68
N GLU A 29 8.49 -17.46 0.98
CA GLU A 29 8.99 -17.38 -0.38
C GLU A 29 7.88 -17.20 -1.44
N THR A 30 6.62 -17.27 -1.04
CA THR A 30 5.49 -17.27 -1.98
C THR A 30 5.49 -16.03 -2.87
N SER A 31 5.71 -14.86 -2.28
CA SER A 31 5.75 -13.59 -3.04
C SER A 31 6.90 -13.56 -4.03
N TYR A 32 8.09 -14.03 -3.64
CA TYR A 32 9.25 -14.09 -4.52
C TYR A 32 9.04 -15.08 -5.67
N ARG A 33 8.49 -16.25 -5.38
CA ARG A 33 8.16 -17.24 -6.42
C ARG A 33 7.20 -16.67 -7.45
N LEU A 34 6.17 -15.93 -7.03
CA LEU A 34 5.23 -15.27 -7.95
C LEU A 34 5.90 -14.18 -8.79
N MET A 35 6.84 -13.42 -8.20
CA MET A 35 7.65 -12.45 -8.93
C MET A 35 8.55 -13.12 -9.98
N PHE A 36 9.26 -14.20 -9.64
CA PHE A 36 10.08 -14.97 -10.59
C PHE A 36 9.24 -15.56 -11.71
N GLU A 37 8.08 -16.12 -11.38
CA GLU A 37 7.14 -16.64 -12.38
C GLU A 37 6.66 -15.55 -13.34
N ALA A 38 6.33 -14.37 -12.81
CA ALA A 38 5.91 -13.23 -13.61
C ALA A 38 7.01 -12.77 -14.56
N LEU A 39 8.23 -12.56 -14.04
CA LEU A 39 9.39 -12.19 -14.87
C LEU A 39 9.68 -13.25 -15.95
N GLY A 40 9.63 -14.53 -15.59
CA GLY A 40 9.83 -15.62 -16.56
C GLY A 40 8.81 -15.60 -17.69
N GLN A 41 7.56 -15.20 -17.42
CA GLN A 41 6.53 -15.04 -18.47
C GLN A 41 6.77 -13.78 -19.30
N VAL A 42 7.14 -12.65 -18.68
CA VAL A 42 7.46 -11.40 -19.38
C VAL A 42 8.63 -11.58 -20.34
N LEU A 43 9.71 -12.21 -19.88
CA LEU A 43 10.91 -12.45 -20.71
C LEU A 43 10.62 -13.38 -21.89
N LYS A 44 9.75 -14.38 -21.71
CA LYS A 44 9.37 -15.34 -22.76
C LYS A 44 8.26 -14.82 -23.68
N ALA A 45 7.59 -13.75 -23.33
CA ALA A 45 6.48 -13.19 -24.11
C ALA A 45 6.95 -12.74 -25.50
N LYS A 46 6.24 -13.15 -26.55
CA LYS A 46 6.48 -12.77 -27.95
C LYS A 46 5.17 -12.62 -28.68
N GLY A 47 5.05 -11.53 -29.48
CA GLY A 47 3.88 -11.30 -30.34
C GLY A 47 2.54 -11.19 -29.63
N ASN A 48 2.54 -10.77 -28.37
CA ASN A 48 1.33 -10.55 -27.57
C ASN A 48 1.42 -9.23 -26.81
N ARG A 49 0.29 -8.81 -26.22
CA ARG A 49 0.20 -7.53 -25.51
C ARG A 49 1.23 -7.37 -24.37
N LEU A 50 1.55 -8.46 -23.67
CA LEU A 50 2.55 -8.44 -22.60
C LEU A 50 3.96 -8.10 -23.15
N ALA A 51 4.31 -8.66 -24.31
CA ALA A 51 5.56 -8.32 -24.99
C ALA A 51 5.60 -6.87 -25.45
N GLU A 52 4.50 -6.36 -26.01
CA GLU A 52 4.38 -4.96 -26.42
C GLU A 52 4.55 -4.01 -25.23
N LEU A 53 3.86 -4.24 -24.11
CA LEU A 53 3.99 -3.43 -22.90
C LEU A 53 5.44 -3.44 -22.37
N ARG A 54 6.11 -4.60 -22.38
CA ARG A 54 7.52 -4.69 -22.02
C ARG A 54 8.38 -3.77 -22.90
N GLU A 55 8.24 -3.86 -24.23
CA GLU A 55 9.04 -3.04 -25.15
C GLU A 55 8.73 -1.54 -25.01
N ILE A 56 7.48 -1.18 -24.72
CA ILE A 56 7.10 0.21 -24.47
C ILE A 56 7.74 0.72 -23.18
N PHE A 57 7.67 -0.05 -22.09
CA PHE A 57 8.17 0.37 -20.77
C PHE A 57 9.69 0.53 -20.74
N HIS A 58 10.41 -0.36 -21.42
CA HIS A 58 11.87 -0.27 -21.56
C HIS A 58 12.36 0.67 -22.69
N GLY A 59 11.49 1.46 -23.28
CA GLY A 59 11.87 2.50 -24.21
C GLY A 59 11.99 2.08 -25.68
N ASN A 60 11.86 0.79 -25.98
CA ASN A 60 12.07 0.22 -27.33
C ASN A 60 10.92 0.56 -28.31
N GLN A 61 9.73 0.84 -27.81
CA GLN A 61 8.56 1.24 -28.60
C GLN A 61 7.92 2.51 -28.05
N LYS A 62 7.23 3.27 -28.88
CA LYS A 62 6.48 4.45 -28.46
C LYS A 62 5.18 4.02 -27.78
N ALA A 63 4.78 4.77 -26.74
CA ALA A 63 3.45 4.66 -26.17
C ALA A 63 2.45 5.37 -27.10
N GLU A 64 1.30 4.74 -27.30
CA GLU A 64 0.22 5.30 -28.12
C GLU A 64 -0.88 5.95 -27.26
N THR A 65 -1.64 6.83 -27.89
CA THR A 65 -2.77 7.52 -27.28
C THR A 65 -4.04 7.40 -28.13
N PHE A 66 -5.19 7.45 -27.46
CA PHE A 66 -6.47 7.60 -28.12
C PHE A 66 -6.73 9.07 -28.47
N SER A 67 -7.48 9.30 -29.55
CA SER A 67 -7.91 10.64 -29.92
C SER A 67 -9.30 10.93 -29.34
N PHE A 68 -9.33 11.41 -28.09
CA PHE A 68 -10.57 11.88 -27.44
C PHE A 68 -10.55 13.39 -27.26
N GLY A 69 -11.71 14.01 -27.06
CA GLY A 69 -11.83 15.39 -26.65
C GLY A 69 -11.35 15.59 -25.20
N PHE A 70 -10.87 16.79 -24.91
CA PHE A 70 -10.51 17.16 -23.53
C PHE A 70 -11.77 17.33 -22.68
N THR A 71 -11.81 16.67 -21.50
CA THR A 71 -12.93 16.75 -20.56
C THR A 71 -12.60 17.73 -19.43
N ARG A 72 -13.55 18.59 -19.08
CA ARG A 72 -13.42 19.54 -17.97
C ARG A 72 -13.99 18.97 -16.68
N PHE A 73 -13.25 19.18 -15.59
CA PHE A 73 -13.60 18.76 -14.22
C PHE A 73 -13.52 19.98 -13.28
N PRO A 74 -14.62 20.76 -13.11
CA PRO A 74 -14.59 22.01 -12.34
C PRO A 74 -14.17 21.87 -10.87
N TRP A 75 -14.23 20.66 -10.32
CA TRP A 75 -13.81 20.33 -8.95
C TRP A 75 -12.35 19.93 -8.82
N LEU A 76 -11.60 19.81 -9.92
CA LEU A 76 -10.19 19.52 -9.96
C LEU A 76 -9.39 20.79 -10.28
N ASN A 77 -8.16 20.89 -9.76
CA ASN A 77 -7.24 21.90 -10.25
C ASN A 77 -6.71 21.55 -11.65
N ASN A 78 -6.09 22.52 -12.34
CA ASN A 78 -5.64 22.34 -13.70
C ASN A 78 -4.72 21.13 -13.90
N THR A 79 -3.77 20.90 -12.98
CA THR A 79 -2.83 19.79 -13.11
C THR A 79 -3.46 18.43 -12.82
N GLN A 80 -4.45 18.37 -11.93
CA GLN A 80 -5.26 17.18 -11.71
C GLN A 80 -6.15 16.90 -12.92
N GLU A 81 -6.79 17.93 -13.49
CA GLU A 81 -7.61 17.82 -14.70
C GLU A 81 -6.78 17.31 -15.89
N GLU A 82 -5.57 17.86 -16.09
CA GLU A 82 -4.63 17.40 -17.12
C GLU A 82 -4.23 15.93 -16.90
N ALA A 83 -3.97 15.53 -15.66
CA ALA A 83 -3.58 14.17 -15.33
C ALA A 83 -4.73 13.18 -15.63
N VAL A 84 -5.98 13.50 -15.25
CA VAL A 84 -7.15 12.67 -15.58
C VAL A 84 -7.31 12.55 -17.11
N ASN A 85 -7.22 13.65 -17.84
CA ASN A 85 -7.29 13.63 -19.30
C ASN A 85 -6.17 12.79 -19.93
N LYS A 86 -4.92 12.90 -19.43
CA LYS A 86 -3.81 12.08 -19.91
C LYS A 86 -4.08 10.59 -19.68
N VAL A 87 -4.62 10.20 -18.51
CA VAL A 87 -5.04 8.82 -18.24
C VAL A 87 -6.12 8.38 -19.24
N MET A 88 -7.12 9.23 -19.50
CA MET A 88 -8.20 8.93 -20.44
C MET A 88 -7.70 8.72 -21.88
N HIS A 89 -6.67 9.46 -22.28
CA HIS A 89 -6.08 9.38 -23.63
C HIS A 89 -5.04 8.25 -23.76
N ALA A 90 -4.43 7.78 -22.68
CA ALA A 90 -3.42 6.75 -22.74
C ALA A 90 -4.01 5.43 -23.29
N LYS A 91 -3.40 4.86 -24.33
CA LYS A 91 -3.70 3.54 -24.86
C LYS A 91 -2.88 2.46 -24.17
N ASP A 92 -1.64 2.78 -23.78
CA ASP A 92 -0.69 1.84 -23.24
C ASP A 92 -0.36 2.14 -21.78
N VAL A 93 0.12 3.34 -21.50
CA VAL A 93 0.58 3.74 -20.16
C VAL A 93 0.41 5.23 -19.92
N ALA A 94 0.06 5.57 -18.68
CA ALA A 94 0.17 6.92 -18.14
C ALA A 94 0.65 6.88 -16.69
N ILE A 95 1.35 7.94 -16.28
CA ILE A 95 1.87 8.10 -14.92
C ILE A 95 1.27 9.37 -14.31
N VAL A 96 0.61 9.20 -13.17
CA VAL A 96 0.19 10.30 -12.29
C VAL A 96 1.27 10.46 -11.21
N HIS A 97 2.20 11.39 -11.43
CA HIS A 97 3.22 11.72 -10.45
C HIS A 97 2.66 12.72 -9.45
N GLY A 98 2.40 12.25 -8.24
CA GLY A 98 1.73 13.02 -7.19
C GLY A 98 2.60 13.23 -5.96
N PRO A 99 3.32 14.37 -5.88
CA PRO A 99 4.01 14.79 -4.66
C PRO A 99 3.09 14.80 -3.43
N PRO A 100 3.66 14.85 -2.20
CA PRO A 100 2.87 14.86 -0.97
C PRO A 100 1.82 15.98 -0.95
N GLY A 101 0.59 15.63 -0.58
CA GLY A 101 -0.49 16.61 -0.42
C GLY A 101 -1.10 17.15 -1.72
N THR A 102 -0.74 16.64 -2.89
CA THR A 102 -1.26 17.13 -4.20
C THR A 102 -2.60 16.52 -4.62
N GLY A 103 -3.21 15.68 -3.78
CA GLY A 103 -4.48 15.04 -4.10
C GLY A 103 -4.35 13.88 -5.11
N LYS A 104 -3.22 13.17 -5.11
CA LYS A 104 -2.97 11.99 -5.96
C LYS A 104 -4.14 11.00 -5.94
N THR A 105 -4.60 10.60 -4.74
CA THR A 105 -5.71 9.65 -4.59
C THR A 105 -7.02 10.19 -5.17
N THR A 106 -7.33 11.45 -4.95
CA THR A 106 -8.51 12.11 -5.53
C THR A 106 -8.46 12.09 -7.04
N THR A 107 -7.31 12.45 -7.63
CA THR A 107 -7.07 12.42 -9.08
C THR A 107 -7.20 11.01 -9.64
N LEU A 108 -6.64 10.01 -8.94
CA LEU A 108 -6.71 8.61 -9.38
C LEU A 108 -8.12 8.04 -9.31
N VAL A 109 -8.86 8.35 -8.24
CA VAL A 109 -10.28 7.96 -8.10
C VAL A 109 -11.12 8.56 -9.23
N GLU A 110 -10.88 9.83 -9.60
CA GLU A 110 -11.54 10.47 -10.73
C GLU A 110 -11.20 9.75 -12.05
N ALA A 111 -9.91 9.49 -12.28
CA ALA A 111 -9.47 8.79 -13.49
C ALA A 111 -10.06 7.38 -13.60
N ILE A 112 -10.20 6.64 -12.48
CA ILE A 112 -10.86 5.34 -12.44
C ILE A 112 -12.36 5.49 -12.77
N TYR A 113 -13.03 6.45 -12.13
CA TYR A 113 -14.44 6.71 -12.33
C TYR A 113 -14.74 7.03 -13.81
N GLU A 114 -13.98 7.92 -14.42
CA GLU A 114 -14.11 8.27 -15.82
C GLU A 114 -13.78 7.10 -16.77
N THR A 115 -12.78 6.29 -16.43
CA THR A 115 -12.46 5.07 -17.19
C THR A 115 -13.66 4.11 -17.20
N LEU A 116 -14.37 3.97 -16.07
CA LEU A 116 -15.54 3.11 -15.95
C LEU A 116 -16.75 3.58 -16.78
N HIS A 117 -16.77 4.80 -17.30
CA HIS A 117 -17.77 5.21 -18.30
C HIS A 117 -17.53 4.56 -19.68
N ARG A 118 -16.31 4.07 -19.93
CA ARG A 118 -15.92 3.45 -21.22
C ARG A 118 -15.61 1.96 -21.08
N GLU A 119 -15.29 1.50 -19.87
CA GLU A 119 -14.93 0.13 -19.59
C GLU A 119 -15.87 -0.49 -18.55
N ASN A 120 -16.22 -1.75 -18.72
CA ASN A 120 -17.13 -2.43 -17.79
C ASN A 120 -16.48 -2.68 -16.43
N GLN A 121 -15.20 -3.02 -16.43
CA GLN A 121 -14.48 -3.41 -15.22
C GLN A 121 -12.99 -3.08 -15.33
N VAL A 122 -12.40 -2.57 -14.26
CA VAL A 122 -10.98 -2.31 -14.14
C VAL A 122 -10.37 -3.04 -12.94
N MET A 123 -9.06 -3.24 -12.97
CA MET A 123 -8.32 -3.74 -11.81
C MET A 123 -7.54 -2.60 -11.14
N VAL A 124 -7.59 -2.54 -9.81
CA VAL A 124 -6.88 -1.56 -8.98
C VAL A 124 -5.96 -2.30 -8.02
N CYS A 125 -4.67 -2.03 -8.09
CA CYS A 125 -3.67 -2.66 -7.24
C CYS A 125 -2.84 -1.63 -6.47
N ALA A 126 -2.28 -2.05 -5.35
CA ALA A 126 -1.21 -1.35 -4.66
C ALA A 126 -0.27 -2.35 -3.97
N GLN A 127 0.88 -1.88 -3.51
CA GLN A 127 1.83 -2.72 -2.80
C GLN A 127 1.29 -3.18 -1.44
N SER A 128 0.66 -2.29 -0.68
CA SER A 128 0.15 -2.56 0.68
C SER A 128 -1.36 -2.73 0.72
N ASN A 129 -1.86 -3.51 1.71
CA ASN A 129 -3.30 -3.62 1.97
C ASN A 129 -3.91 -2.27 2.34
N MET A 130 -3.20 -1.46 3.12
CA MET A 130 -3.67 -0.14 3.55
C MET A 130 -3.92 0.79 2.35
N ALA A 131 -3.02 0.82 1.36
CA ALA A 131 -3.22 1.63 0.16
C ALA A 131 -4.40 1.13 -0.69
N VAL A 132 -4.55 -0.20 -0.84
CA VAL A 132 -5.70 -0.79 -1.55
C VAL A 132 -7.01 -0.45 -0.85
N ASP A 133 -7.06 -0.56 0.48
CA ASP A 133 -8.27 -0.28 1.26
C ASP A 133 -8.63 1.20 1.17
N TRP A 134 -7.64 2.10 1.28
CA TRP A 134 -7.85 3.54 1.19
C TRP A 134 -8.45 3.97 -0.15
N ILE A 135 -7.88 3.53 -1.27
CA ILE A 135 -8.43 3.87 -2.59
C ILE A 135 -9.79 3.22 -2.81
N SER A 136 -10.00 2.00 -2.29
CA SER A 136 -11.27 1.29 -2.38
C SER A 136 -12.37 2.00 -1.60
N GLU A 137 -12.09 2.52 -0.39
CA GLU A 137 -13.04 3.35 0.37
C GLU A 137 -13.49 4.57 -0.44
N LYS A 138 -12.55 5.30 -1.04
CA LYS A 138 -12.86 6.48 -1.86
C LYS A 138 -13.72 6.15 -3.09
N LEU A 139 -13.51 4.98 -3.70
CA LEU A 139 -14.33 4.51 -4.80
C LEU A 139 -15.74 4.12 -4.34
N VAL A 140 -15.86 3.44 -3.20
CA VAL A 140 -17.15 3.08 -2.59
C VAL A 140 -17.92 4.33 -2.18
N ASP A 141 -17.27 5.32 -1.56
CA ASP A 141 -17.89 6.60 -1.20
C ASP A 141 -18.46 7.32 -2.43
N ARG A 142 -17.88 7.08 -3.60
CA ARG A 142 -18.36 7.61 -4.90
C ARG A 142 -19.41 6.71 -5.57
N GLY A 143 -19.86 5.66 -4.91
CA GLY A 143 -20.88 4.74 -5.41
C GLY A 143 -20.37 3.71 -6.43
N VAL A 144 -19.07 3.51 -6.54
CA VAL A 144 -18.49 2.50 -7.45
C VAL A 144 -18.53 1.12 -6.78
N PRO A 145 -19.10 0.10 -7.41
CA PRO A 145 -19.10 -1.27 -6.89
C PRO A 145 -17.69 -1.86 -6.90
N VAL A 146 -17.12 -2.08 -5.72
CA VAL A 146 -15.78 -2.64 -5.53
C VAL A 146 -15.88 -4.06 -4.99
N LEU A 147 -15.07 -4.97 -5.54
CA LEU A 147 -14.80 -6.29 -4.99
C LEU A 147 -13.35 -6.37 -4.53
N ARG A 148 -13.14 -6.49 -3.22
CA ARG A 148 -11.82 -6.51 -2.58
C ARG A 148 -11.32 -7.95 -2.48
N ILE A 149 -10.25 -8.28 -3.19
CA ILE A 149 -9.59 -9.60 -3.15
C ILE A 149 -8.42 -9.56 -2.19
N GLY A 150 -8.42 -10.41 -1.19
CA GLY A 150 -7.32 -10.53 -0.23
C GLY A 150 -7.76 -11.18 1.07
N ASN A 151 -6.82 -11.45 1.97
CA ASN A 151 -7.15 -12.06 3.26
C ASN A 151 -7.95 -11.09 4.14
N PRO A 152 -9.19 -11.41 4.55
CA PRO A 152 -10.04 -10.53 5.36
C PRO A 152 -9.41 -10.07 6.67
N THR A 153 -8.48 -10.85 7.24
CA THR A 153 -7.78 -10.48 8.48
C THR A 153 -6.78 -9.32 8.31
N ARG A 154 -6.49 -8.93 7.06
CA ARG A 154 -5.57 -7.85 6.70
C ARG A 154 -6.27 -6.66 6.04
N VAL A 155 -7.59 -6.72 5.96
CA VAL A 155 -8.44 -5.66 5.39
C VAL A 155 -9.00 -4.84 6.54
N ASN A 156 -9.12 -3.53 6.36
CA ASN A 156 -9.69 -2.66 7.38
C ASN A 156 -11.21 -2.92 7.56
N ASP A 157 -11.74 -2.50 8.72
CA ASP A 157 -13.14 -2.80 9.09
C ASP A 157 -14.16 -2.24 8.08
N LYS A 158 -13.91 -1.07 7.50
CA LYS A 158 -14.81 -0.44 6.52
C LYS A 158 -14.90 -1.23 5.24
N MET A 159 -13.77 -1.81 4.79
CA MET A 159 -13.72 -2.58 3.55
C MET A 159 -14.05 -4.06 3.73
N LEU A 160 -14.20 -4.54 4.98
CA LEU A 160 -14.42 -5.95 5.28
C LEU A 160 -15.69 -6.51 4.59
N ALA A 161 -16.77 -5.73 4.54
CA ALA A 161 -18.02 -6.11 3.89
C ALA A 161 -17.89 -6.24 2.35
N PHE A 162 -16.89 -5.61 1.75
CA PHE A 162 -16.61 -5.61 0.32
C PHE A 162 -15.63 -6.70 -0.10
N THR A 163 -15.11 -7.49 0.85
CA THR A 163 -14.22 -8.60 0.56
C THR A 163 -14.96 -9.73 -0.17
N TYR A 164 -14.21 -10.38 -1.08
CA TYR A 164 -14.73 -11.53 -1.82
C TYR A 164 -15.31 -12.60 -0.88
N GLU A 165 -14.60 -12.95 0.19
CA GLU A 165 -15.00 -13.98 1.15
C GLU A 165 -16.33 -13.63 1.84
N ARG A 166 -16.48 -12.38 2.31
CA ARG A 166 -17.73 -11.93 2.95
C ARG A 166 -18.90 -11.87 1.98
N ARG A 167 -18.66 -11.36 0.77
CA ARG A 167 -19.71 -11.30 -0.26
C ARG A 167 -20.09 -12.69 -0.75
N PHE A 168 -19.13 -13.59 -0.88
CA PHE A 168 -19.36 -14.99 -1.23
C PHE A 168 -20.22 -15.69 -0.18
N GLU A 169 -19.91 -15.53 1.12
CA GLU A 169 -20.66 -16.08 2.24
C GLU A 169 -22.07 -15.47 2.37
N SER A 170 -22.25 -14.22 1.97
CA SER A 170 -23.53 -13.51 2.03
C SER A 170 -24.43 -13.76 0.82
N HIS A 171 -23.95 -14.48 -0.19
CA HIS A 171 -24.72 -14.75 -1.40
C HIS A 171 -25.92 -15.67 -1.11
N PRO A 172 -27.11 -15.46 -1.70
CA PRO A 172 -28.32 -16.28 -1.47
C PRO A 172 -28.11 -17.79 -1.69
N ASP A 173 -27.24 -18.18 -2.60
CA ASP A 173 -26.95 -19.58 -2.90
C ASP A 173 -25.94 -20.22 -1.93
N TYR A 174 -25.26 -19.43 -1.08
CA TYR A 174 -24.23 -19.95 -0.18
C TYR A 174 -24.75 -20.95 0.85
N PRO A 175 -25.90 -20.81 1.51
CA PRO A 175 -26.44 -21.81 2.44
C PRO A 175 -26.60 -23.18 1.78
N GLN A 176 -27.04 -23.23 0.49
CA GLN A 176 -27.14 -24.46 -0.26
C GLN A 176 -25.76 -25.09 -0.52
N LEU A 177 -24.81 -24.29 -0.96
CA LEU A 177 -23.42 -24.72 -1.16
C LEU A 177 -22.81 -25.26 0.15
N TRP A 178 -23.02 -24.55 1.26
CA TRP A 178 -22.52 -24.97 2.56
C TRP A 178 -23.11 -26.33 3.00
N SER A 179 -24.41 -26.54 2.80
CA SER A 179 -25.06 -27.81 3.13
C SER A 179 -24.54 -28.97 2.28
N ILE A 180 -24.28 -28.75 0.98
CA ILE A 180 -23.65 -29.73 0.09
C ILE A 180 -22.23 -30.06 0.56
N ARG A 181 -21.42 -29.05 0.86
CA ARG A 181 -20.05 -29.26 1.38
C ARG A 181 -20.04 -30.02 2.70
N LYS A 182 -21.04 -29.77 3.57
CA LYS A 182 -21.22 -30.53 4.81
C LYS A 182 -21.55 -31.98 4.53
N ALA A 183 -22.51 -32.26 3.64
CA ALA A 183 -22.88 -33.61 3.23
C ALA A 183 -21.70 -34.40 2.62
N ILE A 184 -20.88 -33.75 1.79
CA ILE A 184 -19.67 -34.36 1.24
C ILE A 184 -18.70 -34.78 2.37
N ARG A 185 -18.46 -33.91 3.36
CA ARG A 185 -17.59 -34.22 4.52
C ARG A 185 -18.09 -35.38 5.34
N GLU A 186 -19.40 -35.44 5.58
CA GLU A 186 -20.03 -36.53 6.30
C GLU A 186 -19.92 -37.88 5.56
N LEU A 187 -20.07 -37.87 4.22
CA LEU A 187 -19.90 -39.06 3.39
C LEU A 187 -18.45 -39.55 3.36
N TYR A 188 -17.47 -38.67 3.37
CA TYR A 188 -16.04 -39.04 3.48
C TYR A 188 -15.72 -39.69 4.86
N GLY A 189 -16.40 -39.29 5.94
CA GLY A 189 -16.24 -39.89 7.27
C GLY A 189 -16.83 -41.30 7.40
N ARG A 190 -17.67 -41.75 6.45
CA ARG A 190 -18.26 -43.07 6.41
C ARG A 190 -17.38 -44.06 5.66
N SER A 191 -16.40 -44.66 6.34
CA SER A 191 -15.56 -45.71 5.72
C SER A 191 -16.35 -47.03 5.61
N ARG A 192 -16.67 -47.48 4.40
CA ARG A 192 -17.36 -48.76 4.14
C ARG A 192 -16.65 -49.54 3.03
N LYS A 193 -16.92 -50.88 2.94
CA LYS A 193 -16.29 -51.80 1.99
C LYS A 193 -17.29 -52.29 0.94
N GLY A 194 -16.82 -52.66 -0.26
CA GLY A 194 -17.62 -53.31 -1.30
C GLY A 194 -18.47 -52.36 -2.17
N ALA A 195 -19.62 -52.86 -2.68
CA ALA A 195 -20.52 -52.14 -3.59
C ALA A 195 -21.08 -50.84 -2.99
N GLU A 196 -21.19 -50.75 -1.69
CA GLU A 196 -21.63 -49.56 -0.98
C GLU A 196 -20.62 -48.39 -1.08
N ARG A 197 -19.34 -48.72 -1.23
CA ARG A 197 -18.27 -47.73 -1.46
C ARG A 197 -18.40 -47.04 -2.82
N GLU A 198 -18.78 -47.80 -3.85
CA GLU A 198 -18.96 -47.25 -5.20
C GLU A 198 -20.18 -46.29 -5.27
N ASN A 199 -21.30 -46.68 -4.63
CA ASN A 199 -22.49 -45.82 -4.53
C ASN A 199 -22.20 -44.52 -3.77
N ILE A 200 -21.42 -44.58 -2.68
CA ILE A 200 -21.00 -43.40 -1.93
C ILE A 200 -20.10 -42.51 -2.80
N ARG A 201 -19.16 -43.08 -3.56
CA ARG A 201 -18.26 -42.37 -4.47
C ARG A 201 -19.05 -41.65 -5.56
N GLN A 202 -20.00 -42.30 -6.22
CA GLN A 202 -20.88 -41.68 -7.23
C GLN A 202 -21.68 -40.51 -6.63
N LYS A 203 -22.23 -40.70 -5.42
CA LYS A 203 -22.98 -39.63 -4.71
C LYS A 203 -22.06 -38.46 -4.36
N ILE A 204 -20.83 -38.69 -3.92
CA ILE A 204 -19.85 -37.63 -3.65
C ILE A 204 -19.54 -36.89 -4.93
N ASN A 205 -19.33 -37.57 -6.06
CA ASN A 205 -19.03 -36.92 -7.33
C ASN A 205 -20.20 -36.03 -7.79
N SER A 206 -21.42 -36.53 -7.77
CA SER A 206 -22.62 -35.72 -8.10
C SER A 206 -22.77 -34.48 -7.19
N LEU A 207 -22.50 -34.62 -5.88
CA LEU A 207 -22.52 -33.49 -4.96
C LEU A 207 -21.40 -32.48 -5.23
N LYS A 208 -20.20 -32.97 -5.62
CA LYS A 208 -19.09 -32.09 -6.05
C LYS A 208 -19.42 -31.30 -7.29
N ASP A 209 -20.01 -31.94 -8.29
CA ASP A 209 -20.42 -31.26 -9.54
C ASP A 209 -21.42 -30.13 -9.22
N ARG A 210 -22.44 -30.45 -8.39
CA ARG A 210 -23.42 -29.43 -7.97
C ARG A 210 -22.80 -28.32 -7.11
N ALA A 211 -21.84 -28.64 -6.23
CA ALA A 211 -21.10 -27.60 -5.48
C ALA A 211 -20.30 -26.70 -6.42
N THR A 212 -19.66 -27.26 -7.43
CA THR A 212 -18.89 -26.52 -8.44
C THR A 212 -19.80 -25.59 -9.25
N GLU A 213 -20.97 -26.05 -9.66
CA GLU A 213 -21.97 -25.21 -10.35
C GLU A 213 -22.40 -24.00 -9.51
N LEU A 214 -22.67 -24.22 -8.22
CA LEU A 214 -23.05 -23.14 -7.30
C LEU A 214 -21.87 -22.16 -7.09
N GLU A 215 -20.65 -22.68 -6.92
CA GLU A 215 -19.45 -21.84 -6.81
C GLU A 215 -19.24 -20.97 -8.04
N ILE A 216 -19.40 -21.52 -9.24
CA ILE A 216 -19.31 -20.79 -10.50
C ILE A 216 -20.36 -19.70 -10.54
N ARG A 217 -21.62 -20.03 -10.22
CA ARG A 217 -22.73 -19.06 -10.23
C ARG A 217 -22.50 -17.90 -9.28
N ILE A 218 -22.08 -18.19 -8.04
CA ILE A 218 -21.76 -17.16 -7.04
C ILE A 218 -20.61 -16.28 -7.56
N ASN A 219 -19.56 -16.90 -8.08
CA ASN A 219 -18.41 -16.17 -8.65
C ASN A 219 -18.84 -15.25 -9.81
N GLU A 220 -19.59 -15.76 -10.76
CA GLU A 220 -20.09 -14.96 -11.89
C GLU A 220 -20.94 -13.79 -11.44
N ALA A 221 -21.82 -13.99 -10.45
CA ALA A 221 -22.63 -12.90 -9.87
C ALA A 221 -21.73 -11.84 -9.22
N LEU A 222 -20.79 -12.22 -8.34
CA LEU A 222 -19.92 -11.28 -7.64
C LEU A 222 -19.03 -10.48 -8.58
N PHE A 223 -18.45 -11.14 -9.59
CA PHE A 223 -17.61 -10.47 -10.58
C PHE A 223 -18.43 -9.66 -11.59
N GLY A 224 -19.64 -10.07 -11.89
CA GLY A 224 -20.55 -9.33 -12.77
C GLY A 224 -21.08 -8.04 -12.14
N GLU A 225 -21.29 -8.01 -10.83
CA GLU A 225 -21.71 -6.83 -10.09
C GLU A 225 -20.57 -5.81 -9.87
N ALA A 226 -19.33 -6.31 -9.75
CA ALA A 226 -18.19 -5.46 -9.47
C ALA A 226 -17.73 -4.67 -10.70
N ARG A 227 -17.49 -3.37 -10.53
CA ARG A 227 -16.88 -2.49 -11.53
C ARG A 227 -15.38 -2.34 -11.31
N VAL A 228 -14.92 -2.52 -10.06
CA VAL A 228 -13.52 -2.48 -9.67
C VAL A 228 -13.15 -3.76 -8.92
N ILE A 229 -12.09 -4.41 -9.38
CA ILE A 229 -11.45 -5.52 -8.66
C ILE A 229 -10.21 -4.95 -7.98
N ALA A 230 -10.26 -4.86 -6.64
CA ALA A 230 -9.19 -4.25 -5.84
C ALA A 230 -8.39 -5.32 -5.09
N CYS A 231 -7.05 -5.31 -5.24
CA CYS A 231 -6.17 -6.27 -4.56
C CYS A 231 -4.74 -5.74 -4.42
N THR A 232 -3.92 -6.38 -3.58
CA THR A 232 -2.48 -6.11 -3.63
C THR A 232 -1.86 -6.73 -4.89
N LEU A 233 -0.70 -6.21 -5.32
CA LEU A 233 0.02 -6.74 -6.48
C LEU A 233 0.20 -8.27 -6.40
N VAL A 234 0.63 -8.78 -5.26
CA VAL A 234 0.78 -10.23 -5.03
C VAL A 234 -0.56 -10.95 -5.05
N SER A 235 -1.61 -10.35 -4.47
CA SER A 235 -2.95 -10.95 -4.46
C SER A 235 -3.61 -11.00 -5.85
N SER A 236 -3.11 -10.26 -6.83
CA SER A 236 -3.55 -10.38 -8.23
C SER A 236 -3.29 -11.77 -8.83
N ALA A 237 -2.36 -12.55 -8.25
CA ALA A 237 -2.12 -13.95 -8.59
C ALA A 237 -3.12 -14.93 -7.94
N ASN A 238 -4.10 -14.46 -7.17
CA ASN A 238 -5.09 -15.33 -6.53
C ASN A 238 -5.81 -16.19 -7.57
N ARG A 239 -6.05 -17.46 -7.21
CA ARG A 239 -6.68 -18.45 -8.09
C ARG A 239 -8.06 -18.01 -8.63
N ILE A 240 -8.82 -17.24 -7.86
CA ILE A 240 -10.13 -16.72 -8.31
C ILE A 240 -10.01 -15.73 -9.48
N LEU A 241 -8.83 -15.15 -9.70
CA LEU A 241 -8.52 -14.27 -10.83
C LEU A 241 -7.84 -15.01 -12.00
N THR A 242 -7.70 -16.33 -11.92
CA THR A 242 -7.10 -17.11 -13.01
C THR A 242 -7.94 -17.02 -14.28
N GLY A 243 -7.28 -16.75 -15.41
CA GLY A 243 -7.95 -16.59 -16.72
C GLY A 243 -8.66 -15.25 -16.93
N ARG A 244 -8.77 -14.40 -15.90
CA ARG A 244 -9.38 -13.07 -16.05
C ARG A 244 -8.38 -12.07 -16.62
N LYS A 245 -8.87 -11.22 -17.52
CA LYS A 245 -8.15 -10.12 -18.15
C LYS A 245 -8.92 -8.83 -17.92
N PHE A 246 -8.22 -7.72 -17.86
CA PHE A 246 -8.77 -6.38 -17.65
C PHE A 246 -8.26 -5.45 -18.74
N SER A 247 -9.11 -4.57 -19.23
CA SER A 247 -8.67 -3.55 -20.19
C SER A 247 -7.68 -2.59 -19.55
N THR A 248 -7.93 -2.18 -18.30
CA THR A 248 -7.07 -1.25 -17.57
C THR A 248 -6.71 -1.76 -16.17
N LEU A 249 -5.43 -1.65 -15.84
CA LEU A 249 -4.88 -1.81 -14.50
C LEU A 249 -4.43 -0.46 -13.97
N PHE A 250 -4.87 -0.11 -12.79
CA PHE A 250 -4.35 1.01 -12.01
C PHE A 250 -3.47 0.47 -10.88
N ILE A 251 -2.26 1.04 -10.72
CA ILE A 251 -1.36 0.70 -9.61
C ILE A 251 -1.11 1.98 -8.81
N ASP A 252 -1.65 2.04 -7.59
CA ASP A 252 -1.36 3.11 -6.64
C ASP A 252 -0.11 2.80 -5.83
N GLU A 253 0.60 3.84 -5.38
CA GLU A 253 1.91 3.75 -4.71
C GLU A 253 2.92 2.92 -5.52
N ALA A 254 2.92 3.08 -6.83
CA ALA A 254 3.76 2.30 -7.76
C ALA A 254 5.26 2.52 -7.53
N ALA A 255 5.64 3.68 -7.00
CA ALA A 255 7.03 3.98 -6.64
C ALA A 255 7.55 3.19 -5.42
N GLN A 256 6.67 2.57 -4.64
CA GLN A 256 7.04 1.71 -3.50
C GLN A 256 7.07 0.23 -3.87
N ALA A 257 6.72 -0.12 -5.10
CA ALA A 257 6.64 -1.51 -5.55
C ALA A 257 7.89 -1.93 -6.31
N LEU A 258 8.41 -3.11 -5.99
CA LEU A 258 9.42 -3.75 -6.82
C LEU A 258 8.87 -3.99 -8.23
N GLU A 259 9.67 -3.76 -9.25
CA GLU A 259 9.28 -4.02 -10.65
C GLU A 259 8.71 -5.43 -10.85
N PRO A 260 9.35 -6.52 -10.35
CA PRO A 260 8.81 -7.87 -10.48
C PRO A 260 7.41 -8.04 -9.88
N ALA A 261 7.08 -7.31 -8.82
CA ALA A 261 5.75 -7.35 -8.20
C ALA A 261 4.69 -6.69 -9.10
N CYS A 262 5.04 -5.59 -9.77
CA CYS A 262 4.16 -4.94 -10.74
C CYS A 262 3.79 -5.90 -11.89
N TRP A 263 4.75 -6.65 -12.39
CA TRP A 263 4.53 -7.62 -13.49
C TRP A 263 3.55 -8.72 -13.13
N ILE A 264 3.35 -9.06 -11.84
CA ILE A 264 2.32 -10.03 -11.42
C ILE A 264 0.92 -9.57 -11.84
N ALA A 265 0.62 -8.28 -11.69
CA ALA A 265 -0.66 -7.69 -12.05
C ALA A 265 -0.72 -7.32 -13.54
N ILE A 266 0.36 -6.76 -14.11
CA ILE A 266 0.43 -6.29 -15.50
C ILE A 266 0.13 -7.40 -16.51
N ARG A 267 0.51 -8.66 -16.22
CA ARG A 267 0.17 -9.82 -17.05
C ARG A 267 -1.34 -9.96 -17.33
N LYS A 268 -2.18 -9.32 -16.55
CA LYS A 268 -3.65 -9.43 -16.63
C LYS A 268 -4.30 -8.23 -17.30
N ALA A 269 -3.54 -7.25 -17.78
CA ALA A 269 -4.06 -6.01 -18.31
C ALA A 269 -3.53 -5.67 -19.70
N ASP A 270 -4.31 -4.88 -20.43
CA ASP A 270 -3.93 -4.38 -21.75
C ASP A 270 -3.36 -2.95 -21.68
N ARG A 271 -3.73 -2.20 -20.64
CA ARG A 271 -3.31 -0.82 -20.37
C ARG A 271 -2.95 -0.66 -18.90
N VAL A 272 -1.92 0.13 -18.59
CA VAL A 272 -1.40 0.29 -17.24
C VAL A 272 -1.33 1.77 -16.87
N ILE A 273 -1.96 2.13 -15.77
CA ILE A 273 -1.90 3.46 -15.17
C ILE A 273 -1.18 3.36 -13.84
N LEU A 274 -0.08 4.09 -13.71
CA LEU A 274 0.73 4.12 -12.50
C LEU A 274 0.51 5.43 -11.76
N ALA A 275 0.31 5.37 -10.47
CA ALA A 275 0.26 6.54 -9.61
C ALA A 275 1.23 6.36 -8.45
N GLY A 276 1.95 7.42 -8.10
CA GLY A 276 2.97 7.36 -7.06
C GLY A 276 3.84 8.60 -7.06
N ASP A 277 4.93 8.52 -6.33
CA ASP A 277 5.94 9.55 -6.27
C ASP A 277 7.33 8.92 -6.13
N TYR A 278 8.07 8.86 -7.23
CA TYR A 278 9.42 8.27 -7.27
C TYR A 278 10.50 9.15 -6.65
N CYS A 279 10.16 10.36 -6.21
CA CYS A 279 11.04 11.20 -5.39
C CYS A 279 10.91 10.91 -3.89
N GLN A 280 9.94 10.07 -3.48
CA GLN A 280 9.80 9.57 -2.12
C GLN A 280 10.60 8.27 -1.92
N LEU A 281 10.47 7.66 -0.73
CA LEU A 281 11.22 6.45 -0.39
C LEU A 281 10.98 5.32 -1.39
N PRO A 282 12.06 4.70 -1.90
CA PRO A 282 11.97 3.53 -2.79
C PRO A 282 11.55 2.27 -2.01
N PRO A 283 11.31 1.15 -2.70
CA PRO A 283 11.06 -0.13 -2.05
C PRO A 283 12.23 -0.53 -1.13
N THR A 284 11.91 -1.09 0.03
CA THR A 284 12.93 -1.57 0.96
C THR A 284 13.60 -2.84 0.42
N ILE A 285 14.89 -2.78 0.13
CA ILE A 285 15.70 -3.91 -0.34
C ILE A 285 16.73 -4.26 0.75
N LYS A 286 16.69 -5.52 1.21
CA LYS A 286 17.60 -5.99 2.26
C LYS A 286 18.95 -6.46 1.72
N CYS A 287 19.02 -6.86 0.47
CA CYS A 287 20.21 -7.35 -0.19
C CYS A 287 20.86 -6.24 -1.01
N MET A 288 22.00 -5.73 -0.56
CA MET A 288 22.73 -4.65 -1.24
C MET A 288 23.21 -5.05 -2.63
N GLU A 289 23.54 -6.32 -2.84
CA GLU A 289 23.92 -6.82 -4.18
C GLU A 289 22.76 -6.76 -5.16
N ALA A 290 21.55 -7.10 -4.69
CA ALA A 290 20.34 -6.99 -5.50
C ALA A 290 19.99 -5.52 -5.84
N ALA A 291 20.17 -4.60 -4.88
CA ALA A 291 20.00 -3.17 -5.12
C ALA A 291 21.00 -2.68 -6.19
N ARG A 292 22.30 -2.99 -6.05
CA ARG A 292 23.33 -2.66 -7.05
C ARG A 292 23.07 -3.30 -8.41
N GLY A 293 22.36 -4.43 -8.43
CA GLY A 293 21.88 -5.10 -9.66
C GLY A 293 20.67 -4.42 -10.31
N GLY A 294 20.16 -3.32 -9.75
CA GLY A 294 19.04 -2.53 -10.30
C GLY A 294 17.66 -2.87 -9.73
N LEU A 295 17.56 -3.71 -8.69
CA LEU A 295 16.26 -4.03 -8.08
C LEU A 295 15.64 -2.83 -7.35
N ASP A 296 16.43 -1.83 -6.97
CA ASP A 296 15.99 -0.57 -6.36
C ASP A 296 15.33 0.40 -7.34
N ARG A 297 15.55 0.23 -8.64
CA ARG A 297 14.87 1.00 -9.66
C ARG A 297 13.46 0.47 -9.86
N THR A 298 12.46 1.32 -9.63
CA THR A 298 11.06 0.93 -9.77
C THR A 298 10.61 1.00 -11.22
N LEU A 299 9.62 0.18 -11.59
CA LEU A 299 9.02 0.22 -12.94
C LEU A 299 8.46 1.61 -13.27
N MET A 300 7.89 2.30 -12.28
CA MET A 300 7.37 3.65 -12.46
C MET A 300 8.47 4.64 -12.86
N GLN A 301 9.63 4.57 -12.22
CA GLN A 301 10.79 5.41 -12.55
C GLN A 301 11.37 5.05 -13.92
N GLU A 302 11.49 3.76 -14.22
CA GLU A 302 11.95 3.27 -15.53
C GLU A 302 11.08 3.83 -16.66
N ILE A 303 9.76 3.77 -16.53
CA ILE A 303 8.83 4.30 -17.52
C ILE A 303 8.90 5.83 -17.58
N ALA A 304 9.00 6.51 -16.44
CA ALA A 304 9.10 7.98 -16.42
C ALA A 304 10.33 8.48 -17.14
N ASP A 305 11.46 7.80 -16.99
CA ASP A 305 12.71 8.16 -17.68
C ASP A 305 12.64 7.87 -19.18
N ASN A 306 12.06 6.73 -19.57
CA ASN A 306 11.97 6.30 -20.97
C ASN A 306 10.81 6.97 -21.73
N LYS A 307 9.76 7.41 -21.05
CA LYS A 307 8.51 7.95 -21.61
C LYS A 307 8.04 9.19 -20.85
N PRO A 308 8.82 10.27 -20.80
CA PRO A 308 8.47 11.47 -20.03
C PRO A 308 7.15 12.11 -20.48
N ASP A 309 6.76 11.92 -21.73
CA ASP A 309 5.49 12.38 -22.30
C ASP A 309 4.26 11.70 -21.68
N THR A 310 4.43 10.54 -21.07
CA THR A 310 3.35 9.82 -20.36
C THR A 310 3.12 10.30 -18.92
N VAL A 311 4.03 11.13 -18.38
CA VAL A 311 4.01 11.60 -16.99
C VAL A 311 3.17 12.88 -16.87
N SER A 312 2.33 12.93 -15.84
CA SER A 312 1.64 14.14 -15.37
C SER A 312 2.05 14.44 -13.94
N LEU A 313 2.78 15.54 -13.73
CA LEU A 313 3.13 16.01 -12.40
C LEU A 313 1.99 16.84 -11.82
N LEU A 314 1.49 16.46 -10.64
CA LEU A 314 0.56 17.27 -9.87
C LEU A 314 1.35 18.38 -9.16
N LYS A 315 1.04 19.65 -9.45
CA LYS A 315 1.87 20.79 -9.04
C LYS A 315 1.33 21.60 -7.87
N VAL A 316 0.10 21.35 -7.44
CA VAL A 316 -0.52 22.09 -6.33
C VAL A 316 -0.72 21.19 -5.14
N GLN A 317 -0.10 21.52 -4.01
CA GLN A 317 -0.26 20.78 -2.76
C GLN A 317 -1.19 21.51 -1.78
N TYR A 318 -1.93 20.74 -0.98
CA TYR A 318 -2.99 21.18 -0.05
C TYR A 318 -2.71 20.77 1.40
N ARG A 319 -1.47 20.44 1.74
CA ARG A 319 -1.09 19.88 3.04
C ARG A 319 -0.26 20.84 3.88
N MET A 320 0.84 21.31 3.32
CA MET A 320 1.92 21.94 4.07
C MET A 320 1.94 23.46 3.89
N ASN A 321 2.44 24.14 4.92
CA ASN A 321 2.91 25.53 4.77
C ASN A 321 3.95 25.64 3.65
N ASP A 322 3.98 26.77 2.97
CA ASP A 322 4.84 27.04 1.82
C ASP A 322 6.33 26.91 2.17
N GLU A 323 6.74 27.34 3.36
CA GLU A 323 8.14 27.24 3.80
C GLU A 323 8.56 25.78 4.01
N ILE A 324 7.67 24.94 4.54
CA ILE A 324 7.93 23.49 4.70
C ILE A 324 8.06 22.83 3.32
N MET A 325 7.18 23.19 2.39
CA MET A 325 7.14 22.60 1.06
C MET A 325 8.33 23.04 0.18
N ARG A 326 8.83 24.28 0.35
CA ARG A 326 9.83 24.90 -0.51
C ARG A 326 11.09 24.04 -0.70
N PHE A 327 11.64 23.51 0.38
CA PHE A 327 12.80 22.61 0.31
C PHE A 327 12.53 21.42 -0.63
N SER A 328 11.43 20.73 -0.44
CA SER A 328 11.07 19.59 -1.28
C SER A 328 10.81 19.99 -2.72
N SER A 329 10.16 21.15 -2.95
CA SER A 329 9.89 21.67 -4.27
C SER A 329 11.18 21.95 -5.06
N GLU A 330 12.12 22.66 -4.46
CA GLU A 330 13.37 23.02 -5.10
C GLU A 330 14.28 21.80 -5.33
N TRP A 331 14.37 20.92 -4.34
CA TRP A 331 15.30 19.78 -4.39
C TRP A 331 14.82 18.62 -5.26
N PHE A 332 13.53 18.29 -5.21
CA PHE A 332 12.99 17.08 -5.86
C PHE A 332 12.08 17.37 -7.05
N TYR A 333 11.42 18.53 -7.11
CA TYR A 333 10.39 18.81 -8.10
C TYR A 333 10.71 20.05 -8.94
N GLN A 334 11.98 20.43 -9.07
CA GLN A 334 12.49 21.51 -9.94
C GLN A 334 11.81 22.87 -9.69
N GLY A 335 11.32 23.12 -8.48
CA GLY A 335 10.58 24.32 -8.12
C GLY A 335 9.16 24.41 -8.67
N GLU A 336 8.64 23.32 -9.25
CA GLU A 336 7.31 23.33 -9.88
C GLU A 336 6.16 23.12 -8.87
N LEU A 337 6.42 22.59 -7.69
CA LEU A 337 5.40 22.38 -6.65
C LEU A 337 5.05 23.72 -5.99
N LYS A 338 3.75 23.99 -5.86
CA LYS A 338 3.20 25.23 -5.28
C LYS A 338 2.18 24.90 -4.20
N SER A 339 2.13 25.73 -3.18
CA SER A 339 1.10 25.62 -2.13
C SER A 339 -0.21 26.25 -2.60
N ALA A 340 -1.32 25.56 -2.32
CA ALA A 340 -2.63 26.16 -2.48
C ALA A 340 -2.80 27.34 -1.53
N PRO A 341 -3.59 28.37 -1.90
CA PRO A 341 -3.75 29.58 -1.08
C PRO A 341 -4.16 29.30 0.36
N GLU A 342 -5.01 28.31 0.60
CA GLU A 342 -5.58 27.95 1.89
C GLU A 342 -4.57 27.33 2.87
N VAL A 343 -3.46 26.80 2.38
CA VAL A 343 -2.40 26.19 3.21
C VAL A 343 -1.09 26.96 3.18
N LYS A 344 -0.99 27.95 2.31
CA LYS A 344 0.27 28.68 2.08
C LYS A 344 0.90 29.24 3.35
N TYR A 345 0.06 29.74 4.28
CA TYR A 345 0.44 30.30 5.57
C TYR A 345 -0.08 29.49 6.74
N ARG A 346 -0.36 28.19 6.54
CA ARG A 346 -0.87 27.33 7.58
C ARG A 346 0.11 27.23 8.74
N SER A 347 -0.36 27.57 9.95
CA SER A 347 0.39 27.46 11.19
C SER A 347 -0.57 27.08 12.33
N ILE A 348 -0.04 26.55 13.43
CA ILE A 348 -0.82 26.22 14.63
C ILE A 348 -0.97 27.47 15.51
N LEU A 349 0.07 28.25 15.61
CA LEU A 349 0.09 29.51 16.33
C LEU A 349 0.34 30.66 15.34
N ASP A 350 -0.33 31.79 15.58
CA ASP A 350 -0.06 33.00 14.84
C ASP A 350 1.40 33.44 15.02
N TYR A 351 2.04 33.81 13.93
CA TYR A 351 3.47 34.20 13.89
C TYR A 351 4.45 33.10 14.31
N ASP A 352 4.05 31.83 14.29
CA ASP A 352 4.97 30.72 14.53
C ASP A 352 5.90 30.49 13.33
N THR A 353 7.10 30.00 13.60
CA THR A 353 8.05 29.62 12.56
C THR A 353 7.68 28.22 12.06
N PRO A 354 7.33 28.04 10.77
CA PRO A 354 6.90 26.74 10.24
C PRO A 354 7.95 25.64 10.34
N ILE A 355 9.25 26.02 10.28
CA ILE A 355 10.39 25.12 10.41
C ILE A 355 11.35 25.72 11.43
N GLU A 356 11.68 24.94 12.45
CA GLU A 356 12.71 25.28 13.42
C GLU A 356 13.83 24.25 13.39
N TRP A 357 15.06 24.72 13.22
CA TRP A 357 16.26 23.89 13.26
C TRP A 357 16.97 24.10 14.58
N ILE A 358 17.07 23.05 15.37
CA ILE A 358 17.77 23.07 16.65
C ILE A 358 19.18 22.54 16.44
N ASN A 359 20.16 23.44 16.45
CA ASN A 359 21.57 23.06 16.32
C ASN A 359 22.07 22.49 17.64
N THR A 360 22.58 21.27 17.61
CA THR A 360 23.19 20.57 18.77
C THR A 360 24.70 20.68 18.78
N GLU A 361 25.31 21.49 17.90
CA GLU A 361 26.76 21.73 17.89
C GLU A 361 27.22 22.32 19.21
N GLY A 362 28.28 21.74 19.78
CA GLY A 362 28.81 22.11 21.11
C GLY A 362 28.04 21.54 22.30
N MET A 363 26.95 20.80 22.08
CA MET A 363 26.31 19.98 23.11
C MET A 363 26.97 18.59 23.15
N GLU A 364 27.01 17.98 24.32
CA GLU A 364 27.54 16.61 24.47
C GLU A 364 26.54 15.54 23.96
N CYS A 365 26.03 15.75 22.76
CA CYS A 365 25.08 14.84 22.12
C CYS A 365 25.81 13.71 21.40
N ASN A 366 26.14 12.64 22.11
CA ASN A 366 26.89 11.51 21.57
C ASN A 366 25.98 10.33 21.18
N GLU A 367 26.26 9.70 20.02
CA GLU A 367 25.61 8.47 19.67
C GLU A 367 26.15 7.28 20.48
N GLU A 368 25.26 6.39 20.91
CA GLU A 368 25.60 5.15 21.58
C GLU A 368 25.06 3.96 20.77
N PHE A 369 25.82 2.87 20.74
CA PHE A 369 25.36 1.61 20.17
C PHE A 369 24.63 0.79 21.23
N VAL A 370 23.46 0.26 20.88
CA VAL A 370 22.61 -0.53 21.76
C VAL A 370 22.38 -1.92 21.17
N GLY A 371 22.71 -2.95 21.95
CA GLY A 371 22.47 -4.36 21.63
C GLY A 371 23.39 -4.93 20.54
N GLU A 372 23.23 -6.22 20.26
CA GLU A 372 24.01 -6.96 19.26
C GLU A 372 23.69 -6.54 17.81
N SER A 373 22.59 -5.83 17.59
CA SER A 373 22.08 -5.43 16.26
C SER A 373 22.52 -4.04 15.81
N PHE A 374 23.52 -3.43 16.44
CA PHE A 374 24.05 -2.09 16.10
C PHE A 374 22.96 -1.00 16.06
N GLY A 375 21.94 -1.09 16.91
CA GLY A 375 20.97 -0.02 17.09
C GLY A 375 21.67 1.24 17.61
N ARG A 376 21.33 2.42 17.05
CA ARG A 376 21.90 3.71 17.48
C ARG A 376 20.89 4.50 18.28
N ILE A 377 21.35 5.11 19.36
CA ILE A 377 20.59 6.08 20.16
C ILE A 377 21.46 7.29 20.49
N ASN A 378 20.81 8.41 20.72
CA ASN A 378 21.41 9.61 21.30
C ASN A 378 20.49 10.07 22.42
N LYS A 379 20.93 9.88 23.65
CA LYS A 379 20.11 10.11 24.85
C LYS A 379 19.86 11.60 25.09
N GLU A 380 20.89 12.40 24.90
CA GLU A 380 20.86 13.84 25.06
C GLU A 380 19.94 14.48 24.02
N GLU A 381 20.05 14.07 22.75
CA GLU A 381 19.16 14.53 21.70
C GLU A 381 17.69 14.09 21.94
N ALA A 382 17.48 12.86 22.46
CA ALA A 382 16.16 12.42 22.86
C ALA A 382 15.58 13.27 24.00
N ALA A 383 16.38 13.59 25.02
CA ALA A 383 15.95 14.44 26.12
C ALA A 383 15.64 15.86 25.62
N LEU A 384 16.46 16.41 24.73
CA LEU A 384 16.23 17.70 24.09
C LEU A 384 14.91 17.66 23.28
N SER A 385 14.68 16.62 22.49
CA SER A 385 13.45 16.42 21.72
C SER A 385 12.21 16.41 22.61
N ILE A 386 12.25 15.71 23.75
CA ILE A 386 11.16 15.68 24.73
C ILE A 386 10.94 17.07 25.37
N SER A 387 12.01 17.77 25.70
CA SER A 387 11.94 19.13 26.25
C SER A 387 11.29 20.10 25.24
N GLN A 388 11.69 20.06 23.97
CA GLN A 388 11.12 20.90 22.92
C GLN A 388 9.63 20.61 22.71
N LEU A 389 9.26 19.32 22.68
CA LEU A 389 7.85 18.95 22.57
C LEU A 389 7.04 19.44 23.76
N THR A 390 7.58 19.34 24.98
CA THR A 390 6.96 19.87 26.22
C THR A 390 6.76 21.38 26.13
N ASN A 391 7.80 22.11 25.70
CA ASN A 391 7.75 23.56 25.53
C ASN A 391 6.72 23.96 24.49
N TYR A 392 6.63 23.24 23.37
CA TYR A 392 5.69 23.54 22.29
C TYR A 392 4.24 23.27 22.72
N ILE A 393 3.96 22.17 23.44
CA ILE A 393 2.62 21.90 24.01
C ILE A 393 2.22 23.00 25.01
N ASN A 394 3.16 23.46 25.85
CA ASN A 394 2.88 24.56 26.78
C ASN A 394 2.65 25.90 26.06
N LYS A 395 3.38 26.18 24.96
CA LYS A 395 3.23 27.38 24.12
C LYS A 395 1.85 27.39 23.43
N ILE A 396 1.36 26.25 22.94
CA ILE A 396 0.01 26.12 22.36
C ILE A 396 -1.06 26.31 23.47
N GLY A 397 -0.80 25.84 24.66
CA GLY A 397 -1.76 25.70 25.75
C GLY A 397 -2.33 24.29 25.84
N LYS A 398 -2.30 23.73 27.05
CA LYS A 398 -2.66 22.33 27.33
C LYS A 398 -4.10 22.00 26.93
N ASP A 399 -5.03 22.87 27.23
CA ASP A 399 -6.44 22.67 26.94
C ASP A 399 -6.69 22.76 25.44
N ARG A 400 -6.17 23.79 24.77
CA ARG A 400 -6.27 23.97 23.34
C ARG A 400 -5.69 22.77 22.57
N PHE A 401 -4.54 22.25 23.00
CA PHE A 401 -3.90 21.08 22.38
C PHE A 401 -4.82 19.85 22.37
N LEU A 402 -5.57 19.62 23.45
CA LEU A 402 -6.51 18.51 23.59
C LEU A 402 -7.83 18.75 22.84
N GLU A 403 -8.38 19.97 22.93
CA GLU A 403 -9.65 20.34 22.30
C GLU A 403 -9.55 20.31 20.77
N GLU A 404 -8.50 20.89 20.21
CA GLU A 404 -8.22 20.88 18.77
C GLU A 404 -7.63 19.52 18.28
N ARG A 405 -7.30 18.61 19.22
CA ARG A 405 -6.73 17.29 18.95
C ARG A 405 -5.48 17.35 18.06
N ILE A 406 -4.58 18.30 18.37
CA ILE A 406 -3.35 18.51 17.62
C ILE A 406 -2.51 17.23 17.69
N ASP A 407 -2.27 16.61 16.57
CA ASP A 407 -1.51 15.38 16.50
C ASP A 407 -0.03 15.61 16.16
N VAL A 408 0.84 14.84 16.83
CA VAL A 408 2.28 14.98 16.74
C VAL A 408 2.91 13.70 16.20
N GLY A 409 3.77 13.85 15.21
CA GLY A 409 4.68 12.81 14.76
C GLY A 409 6.10 13.06 15.27
N VAL A 410 6.68 12.07 15.96
CA VAL A 410 8.09 12.08 16.32
C VAL A 410 8.80 11.03 15.48
N ILE A 411 9.74 11.47 14.66
CA ILE A 411 10.38 10.64 13.64
C ILE A 411 11.87 10.48 13.96
N SER A 412 12.39 9.27 13.83
CA SER A 412 13.82 9.02 13.84
C SER A 412 14.17 7.93 12.82
N PRO A 413 15.31 8.01 12.13
CA PRO A 413 15.77 6.95 11.23
C PRO A 413 16.11 5.64 11.96
N TYR A 414 16.40 5.69 13.26
CA TYR A 414 16.84 4.53 14.02
C TYR A 414 15.75 3.97 14.94
N LYS A 415 15.44 2.69 14.75
CA LYS A 415 14.43 1.98 15.56
C LYS A 415 14.74 1.99 17.06
N ALA A 416 16.03 1.95 17.44
CA ALA A 416 16.44 2.03 18.84
C ALA A 416 16.08 3.40 19.44
N GLN A 417 16.32 4.50 18.73
CA GLN A 417 15.93 5.85 19.15
C GLN A 417 14.40 5.98 19.29
N VAL A 418 13.65 5.45 18.34
CA VAL A 418 12.18 5.39 18.42
C VAL A 418 11.71 4.68 19.68
N GLN A 419 12.30 3.54 20.02
CA GLN A 419 11.96 2.81 21.24
C GLN A 419 12.32 3.59 22.50
N TYR A 420 13.47 4.25 22.52
CA TYR A 420 13.91 5.07 23.63
C TYR A 420 13.00 6.29 23.84
N LEU A 421 12.66 7.03 22.78
CA LEU A 421 11.69 8.14 22.83
C LEU A 421 10.32 7.69 23.35
N ARG A 422 9.84 6.52 22.91
CA ARG A 422 8.59 5.93 23.41
C ARG A 422 8.64 5.66 24.92
N GLN A 423 9.79 5.18 25.44
CA GLN A 423 9.98 4.94 26.87
C GLN A 423 9.97 6.25 27.66
N LEU A 424 10.63 7.31 27.16
CA LEU A 424 10.65 8.62 27.80
C LEU A 424 9.22 9.19 27.90
N ILE A 425 8.49 9.24 26.80
CA ILE A 425 7.08 9.73 26.79
C ILE A 425 6.18 8.88 27.68
N LYS A 426 6.41 7.57 27.75
CA LYS A 426 5.64 6.67 28.62
C LYS A 426 5.93 6.90 30.11
N ARG A 427 7.16 7.26 30.49
CA ARG A 427 7.57 7.49 31.88
C ARG A 427 7.20 8.86 32.39
N ASP A 428 7.21 9.85 31.53
CA ASP A 428 6.92 11.23 31.92
C ASP A 428 5.42 11.44 32.14
N ALA A 429 5.07 11.91 33.34
CA ALA A 429 3.70 12.19 33.75
C ALA A 429 3.05 13.32 32.94
N PHE A 430 3.86 14.28 32.45
CA PHE A 430 3.38 15.39 31.62
C PHE A 430 2.65 14.88 30.40
N PHE A 431 3.16 13.86 29.70
CA PHE A 431 2.58 13.34 28.46
C PHE A 431 1.38 12.41 28.67
N LYS A 432 1.04 12.04 29.90
CA LYS A 432 -0.05 11.10 30.17
C LYS A 432 -1.38 11.46 29.44
N PRO A 433 -1.87 12.70 29.47
CA PRO A 433 -3.09 13.08 28.74
C PRO A 433 -2.93 13.15 27.22
N TYR A 434 -1.71 13.35 26.70
CA TYR A 434 -1.43 13.61 25.28
C TYR A 434 -0.97 12.37 24.51
N ARG A 435 -0.68 11.23 25.16
CA ARG A 435 -0.05 10.05 24.53
C ARG A 435 -0.81 9.53 23.32
N HIS A 436 -2.11 9.66 23.29
CA HIS A 436 -2.96 9.20 22.20
C HIS A 436 -2.88 10.11 20.95
N LEU A 437 -2.35 11.32 21.10
CA LEU A 437 -2.09 12.30 20.04
C LEU A 437 -0.62 12.27 19.56
N ILE A 438 0.26 11.52 20.22
CA ILE A 438 1.69 11.46 19.88
C ILE A 438 2.03 10.12 19.28
N THR A 439 2.44 10.11 18.03
CA THR A 439 2.91 8.92 17.33
C THR A 439 4.43 9.00 17.16
N ILE A 440 5.15 7.96 17.58
CA ILE A 440 6.61 7.89 17.45
C ILE A 440 6.96 6.71 16.55
N ASN A 441 7.65 6.94 15.43
CA ASN A 441 8.01 5.85 14.52
C ASN A 441 9.26 6.17 13.69
N THR A 442 9.72 5.19 12.93
CA THR A 442 10.76 5.38 11.90
C THR A 442 10.19 6.12 10.70
N VAL A 443 11.09 6.63 9.83
CA VAL A 443 10.72 7.32 8.59
C VAL A 443 9.75 6.47 7.75
N ASP A 444 10.07 5.18 7.54
CA ASP A 444 9.19 4.25 6.81
C ASP A 444 7.81 4.10 7.46
N GLY A 445 7.75 4.14 8.80
CA GLY A 445 6.52 3.99 9.56
C GLY A 445 5.59 5.20 9.46
N PHE A 446 6.09 6.35 9.00
CA PHE A 446 5.31 7.56 8.74
C PHE A 446 4.93 7.74 7.28
N GLN A 447 5.46 6.92 6.38
CA GLN A 447 5.18 7.04 4.96
C GLN A 447 3.66 6.99 4.67
N GLY A 448 3.18 7.96 3.88
CA GLY A 448 1.75 8.10 3.58
C GLY A 448 0.89 8.71 4.69
N GLN A 449 1.48 9.07 5.83
CA GLN A 449 0.77 9.72 6.93
C GLN A 449 1.03 11.23 6.96
N GLU A 450 0.18 11.96 7.65
CA GLU A 450 0.33 13.39 7.94
C GLU A 450 0.05 13.69 9.41
N ARG A 451 0.67 14.74 9.93
CA ARG A 451 0.51 15.23 11.31
C ARG A 451 0.53 16.75 11.31
N ASP A 452 -0.09 17.33 12.33
CA ASP A 452 -0.06 18.78 12.51
C ASP A 452 1.33 19.28 12.89
N VAL A 453 2.06 18.51 13.71
CA VAL A 453 3.42 18.81 14.13
C VAL A 453 4.32 17.62 13.86
N ILE A 454 5.50 17.87 13.27
CA ILE A 454 6.54 16.86 13.08
C ILE A 454 7.80 17.29 13.84
N LEU A 455 8.29 16.40 14.70
CA LEU A 455 9.59 16.52 15.34
C LEU A 455 10.50 15.42 14.84
N ILE A 456 11.71 15.78 14.39
CA ILE A 456 12.68 14.83 13.85
C ILE A 456 13.91 14.76 14.75
N SER A 457 14.28 13.55 15.16
CA SER A 457 15.51 13.23 15.90
C SER A 457 16.43 12.43 14.99
N LEU A 458 17.54 13.04 14.56
CA LEU A 458 18.45 12.50 13.54
C LEU A 458 19.46 11.49 14.09
N VAL A 459 19.86 11.63 15.36
CA VAL A 459 20.81 10.76 16.11
C VAL A 459 22.28 10.89 15.72
N PRO A 460 22.72 10.85 14.44
CA PRO A 460 24.15 10.77 14.12
C PRO A 460 24.90 12.05 14.42
N VAL A 461 26.12 11.89 14.94
CA VAL A 461 27.07 12.95 15.26
C VAL A 461 28.26 12.95 14.30
N SER A 462 28.54 11.87 13.58
CA SER A 462 29.68 11.78 12.68
C SER A 462 29.30 11.87 11.22
N TYR A 463 29.93 12.79 10.48
CA TYR A 463 29.79 12.99 9.04
C TYR A 463 30.17 11.78 8.17
N THR A 464 30.75 10.73 8.75
CA THR A 464 31.28 9.57 8.02
C THR A 464 30.22 8.55 7.56
N HIS A 465 28.95 8.76 7.85
CA HIS A 465 27.88 7.79 7.54
C HIS A 465 26.71 8.35 6.74
N LEU A 466 26.81 9.57 6.21
CA LEU A 466 25.82 10.19 5.33
C LEU A 466 26.20 10.15 3.84
N THR A 467 27.16 9.30 3.48
CA THR A 467 27.53 9.01 2.07
C THR A 467 27.09 7.63 1.65
#